data_53c004e1d5e3f215e751de5fb4dc7a64
#
_entry.id   53c004e1d5e3f215e751de5fb4dc7a64
#
_cell.length_a   1.000
_cell.length_b   1.000
_cell.length_c   1.000
_cell.angle_alpha   90.00
_cell.angle_beta   90.00
_cell.angle_gamma   90.00
#
_symmetry.space_group_name_H-M   'P 1'
#
loop_
_entity.id
_entity.type
_entity.pdbx_description
1 polymer ?
#
loop_
_entity_poly.entity_id
_entity_poly.type
_entity_poly.pdbx_seq_one_letter_code
_entity_poly.pdbx_strand_id
1 'polypeptide(L)'
;MSSTIDEKPKNTDETYLDQALRPNSWVEYIGQEHIKENVKILLEAAAKRNHIPEHLLFYGPPGLGKTTLAHLIAHETGRQIKITSGPAIEKVGDLASILTNLSSGDILFIDEIHRLNKMVEEILYPAMESGVLDIIIGKGPSARTIQLDLPPFTLIAATTRVALVSAPLRSRFSGGVFRLEFYSDQEIGKIVERSSKLLKTELDAEALHEIAKRSRFTPRTANYFLKRCRDYAEVHNKKLDRET
;
A
#
# COMPACT_ATOMS: atom_id res chain seq x y z
N MET A 1 -38.24 23.02 -10.11
CA MET A 1 -37.46 23.25 -8.88
C MET A 1 -36.54 22.06 -8.70
N SER A 2 -35.32 22.22 -9.16
CA SER A 2 -34.29 21.16 -9.13
C SER A 2 -33.53 21.28 -7.79
N SER A 3 -33.61 20.26 -6.96
CA SER A 3 -32.81 20.15 -5.73
C SER A 3 -31.43 19.62 -6.10
N THR A 4 -30.47 20.50 -6.20
CA THR A 4 -29.04 20.17 -6.21
C THR A 4 -28.70 19.56 -4.86
N ILE A 5 -28.34 18.28 -4.88
CA ILE A 5 -27.73 17.60 -3.73
C ILE A 5 -26.30 18.12 -3.66
N ASP A 6 -26.01 18.96 -2.67
CA ASP A 6 -24.67 19.37 -2.31
C ASP A 6 -23.87 18.13 -1.87
N GLU A 7 -23.02 17.62 -2.74
CA GLU A 7 -21.97 16.69 -2.36
C GLU A 7 -21.01 17.41 -1.38
N LYS A 8 -21.04 17.01 -0.11
CA LYS A 8 -20.05 17.45 0.86
C LYS A 8 -18.65 17.17 0.30
N PRO A 9 -17.72 18.14 0.34
CA PRO A 9 -16.36 17.91 -0.12
C PRO A 9 -15.75 16.76 0.70
N LYS A 10 -15.36 15.69 0.01
CA LYS A 10 -14.54 14.62 0.59
C LYS A 10 -13.31 15.28 1.17
N ASN A 11 -12.98 14.93 2.40
CA ASN A 11 -11.93 15.48 3.25
C ASN A 11 -10.55 15.44 2.52
N THR A 12 -10.33 16.37 1.60
CA THR A 12 -9.12 16.49 0.78
C THR A 12 -7.89 16.73 1.64
N ASP A 13 -8.04 17.41 2.78
CA ASP A 13 -6.95 17.75 3.70
C ASP A 13 -6.40 16.52 4.43
N GLU A 14 -7.26 15.58 4.87
CA GLU A 14 -6.79 14.35 5.53
C GLU A 14 -6.00 13.46 4.58
N THR A 15 -6.44 13.33 3.35
CA THR A 15 -5.75 12.52 2.32
C THR A 15 -4.41 13.15 1.94
N TYR A 16 -4.36 14.48 1.82
CA TYR A 16 -3.13 15.22 1.53
C TYR A 16 -2.10 15.07 2.66
N LEU A 17 -2.52 15.23 3.90
CA LEU A 17 -1.65 15.10 5.07
C LEU A 17 -1.11 13.66 5.20
N ASP A 18 -1.94 12.64 4.97
CA ASP A 18 -1.48 11.25 5.00
C ASP A 18 -0.46 10.95 3.90
N GLN A 19 -0.59 11.58 2.74
CA GLN A 19 0.42 11.49 1.68
C GLN A 19 1.71 12.22 2.06
N ALA A 20 1.61 13.43 2.64
CA ALA A 20 2.77 14.22 3.06
C ALA A 20 3.59 13.54 4.17
N LEU A 21 2.96 12.74 5.03
CA LEU A 21 3.64 11.99 6.09
C LEU A 21 4.28 10.68 5.61
N ARG A 22 4.02 10.23 4.38
CA ARG A 22 4.66 9.02 3.86
C ARG A 22 6.16 9.22 3.68
N PRO A 23 6.99 8.24 4.06
CA PRO A 23 8.40 8.27 3.75
C PRO A 23 8.63 8.12 2.23
N ASN A 24 9.55 8.90 1.71
CA ASN A 24 9.93 8.90 0.29
C ASN A 24 11.27 8.18 0.03
N SER A 25 11.95 7.74 1.07
CA SER A 25 13.22 7.02 0.96
C SER A 25 13.33 5.91 2.00
N TRP A 26 14.22 4.96 1.77
CA TRP A 26 14.50 3.89 2.74
C TRP A 26 15.01 4.42 4.09
N VAL A 27 15.69 5.55 4.10
CA VAL A 27 16.21 6.19 5.32
C VAL A 27 15.06 6.73 6.17
N GLU A 28 14.04 7.28 5.52
CA GLU A 28 12.85 7.81 6.18
C GLU A 28 11.89 6.73 6.66
N TYR A 29 11.94 5.53 6.07
CA TYR A 29 11.10 4.41 6.46
C TYR A 29 11.67 3.71 7.70
N ILE A 30 11.15 4.06 8.85
CA ILE A 30 11.58 3.55 10.16
C ILE A 30 10.99 2.17 10.39
N GLY A 31 11.79 1.26 10.95
CA GLY A 31 11.38 -0.10 11.29
C GLY A 31 11.36 -1.07 10.11
N GLN A 32 10.89 -2.29 10.36
CA GLN A 32 10.81 -3.39 9.39
C GLN A 32 12.16 -3.70 8.69
N GLU A 33 13.27 -3.61 9.42
CA GLU A 33 14.64 -3.69 8.85
C GLU A 33 14.84 -4.95 8.02
N HIS A 34 14.39 -6.11 8.51
CA HIS A 34 14.50 -7.37 7.79
C HIS A 34 13.79 -7.35 6.42
N ILE A 35 12.60 -6.72 6.34
CA ILE A 35 11.87 -6.57 5.08
C ILE A 35 12.60 -5.62 4.15
N LYS A 36 13.08 -4.48 4.67
CA LYS A 36 13.83 -3.50 3.89
C LYS A 36 15.07 -4.10 3.24
N GLU A 37 15.86 -4.85 4.00
CA GLU A 37 17.07 -5.50 3.50
C GLU A 37 16.75 -6.48 2.36
N ASN A 38 15.78 -7.37 2.57
CA ASN A 38 15.39 -8.35 1.55
C ASN A 38 14.85 -7.69 0.29
N VAL A 39 13.97 -6.69 0.44
CA VAL A 39 13.40 -5.97 -0.70
C VAL A 39 14.49 -5.19 -1.45
N LYS A 40 15.43 -4.53 -0.76
CA LYS A 40 16.56 -3.86 -1.41
C LYS A 40 17.40 -4.82 -2.25
N ILE A 41 17.76 -5.97 -1.69
CA ILE A 41 18.53 -7.00 -2.43
C ILE A 41 17.77 -7.42 -3.70
N LEU A 42 16.47 -7.66 -3.61
CA LEU A 42 15.63 -8.03 -4.73
C LEU A 42 15.62 -6.95 -5.82
N LEU A 43 15.41 -5.68 -5.43
CA LEU A 43 15.36 -4.55 -6.35
C LEU A 43 16.72 -4.31 -7.03
N GLU A 44 17.82 -4.37 -6.27
CA GLU A 44 19.17 -4.23 -6.80
C GLU A 44 19.52 -5.37 -7.76
N ALA A 45 19.16 -6.60 -7.43
CA ALA A 45 19.38 -7.76 -8.29
C ALA A 45 18.60 -7.65 -9.60
N ALA A 46 17.33 -7.21 -9.54
CA ALA A 46 16.52 -6.96 -10.73
C ALA A 46 17.14 -5.85 -11.61
N ALA A 47 17.57 -4.74 -10.99
CA ALA A 47 18.22 -3.64 -11.69
C ALA A 47 19.54 -4.08 -12.38
N LYS A 48 20.40 -4.84 -11.70
CA LYS A 48 21.65 -5.37 -12.27
C LYS A 48 21.42 -6.29 -13.48
N ARG A 49 20.30 -7.00 -13.51
CA ARG A 49 19.91 -7.90 -14.62
C ARG A 49 19.11 -7.19 -15.70
N ASN A 50 18.80 -5.90 -15.51
CA ASN A 50 17.90 -5.14 -16.38
C ASN A 50 16.51 -5.80 -16.52
N HIS A 51 16.01 -6.37 -15.42
CA HIS A 51 14.69 -6.98 -15.32
C HIS A 51 13.76 -6.12 -14.47
N ILE A 52 12.44 -6.36 -14.60
CA ILE A 52 11.48 -5.84 -13.65
C ILE A 52 11.58 -6.64 -12.33
N PRO A 53 11.31 -6.00 -11.17
CA PRO A 53 11.22 -6.73 -9.91
C PRO A 53 10.13 -7.82 -9.94
N GLU A 54 10.39 -8.89 -9.22
CA GLU A 54 9.42 -9.97 -9.03
C GLU A 54 8.23 -9.54 -8.18
N HIS A 55 7.12 -10.30 -8.23
CA HIS A 55 5.90 -10.00 -7.49
C HIS A 55 6.09 -10.16 -5.99
N LEU A 56 5.50 -9.25 -5.19
CA LEU A 56 5.65 -9.17 -3.73
C LEU A 56 4.30 -9.21 -3.02
N LEU A 57 4.24 -9.94 -1.91
CA LEU A 57 3.08 -9.94 -1.02
C LEU A 57 3.47 -9.45 0.38
N PHE A 58 2.85 -8.36 0.82
CA PHE A 58 2.97 -7.85 2.18
C PHE A 58 1.74 -8.21 3.01
N TYR A 59 1.94 -8.79 4.19
CA TYR A 59 0.82 -9.10 5.07
C TYR A 59 1.09 -8.71 6.53
N GLY A 60 0.02 -8.54 7.29
CA GLY A 60 0.09 -8.17 8.70
C GLY A 60 -1.06 -7.25 9.10
N PRO A 61 -1.16 -6.89 10.38
CA PRO A 61 -2.19 -6.00 10.90
C PRO A 61 -2.35 -4.71 10.12
N PRO A 62 -3.51 -4.05 10.19
CA PRO A 62 -3.70 -2.76 9.52
C PRO A 62 -2.82 -1.67 10.15
N GLY A 63 -2.44 -0.66 9.35
CA GLY A 63 -1.69 0.50 9.85
C GLY A 63 -0.18 0.32 9.96
N LEU A 64 0.39 -0.82 9.54
CA LEU A 64 1.83 -1.12 9.64
C LEU A 64 2.67 -0.64 8.45
N GLY A 65 2.08 -0.01 7.42
CA GLY A 65 2.83 0.57 6.31
C GLY A 65 2.92 -0.27 5.04
N LYS A 66 2.06 -1.29 4.83
CA LYS A 66 2.05 -2.12 3.61
C LYS A 66 1.94 -1.29 2.33
N THR A 67 0.97 -0.39 2.26
CA THR A 67 0.78 0.55 1.14
C THR A 67 1.96 1.52 1.01
N THR A 68 2.52 1.94 2.13
CA THR A 68 3.71 2.82 2.16
C THR A 68 4.92 2.13 1.54
N LEU A 69 5.15 0.84 1.82
CA LEU A 69 6.22 0.07 1.19
C LEU A 69 6.04 -0.02 -0.33
N ALA A 70 4.82 -0.22 -0.81
CA ALA A 70 4.56 -0.26 -2.26
C ALA A 70 4.90 1.08 -2.93
N HIS A 71 4.52 2.20 -2.34
CA HIS A 71 4.89 3.53 -2.82
C HIS A 71 6.41 3.76 -2.78
N LEU A 72 7.06 3.33 -1.70
CA LEU A 72 8.50 3.46 -1.56
C LEU A 72 9.25 2.66 -2.63
N ILE A 73 8.84 1.42 -2.89
CA ILE A 73 9.40 0.60 -3.97
C ILE A 73 9.22 1.28 -5.33
N ALA A 74 8.05 1.83 -5.60
CA ALA A 74 7.78 2.55 -6.85
C ALA A 74 8.70 3.78 -7.00
N HIS A 75 8.86 4.56 -5.94
CA HIS A 75 9.72 5.72 -5.92
C HIS A 75 11.20 5.35 -6.14
N GLU A 76 11.70 4.38 -5.40
CA GLU A 76 13.10 3.92 -5.48
C GLU A 76 13.45 3.29 -6.83
N THR A 77 12.49 2.66 -7.48
CA THR A 77 12.69 2.07 -8.82
C THR A 77 12.38 3.03 -9.96
N GLY A 78 11.90 4.26 -9.67
CA GLY A 78 11.48 5.24 -10.67
C GLY A 78 10.29 4.79 -11.53
N ARG A 79 9.45 3.88 -11.01
CA ARG A 79 8.33 3.27 -11.73
C ARG A 79 7.00 3.88 -11.33
N GLN A 80 6.06 3.91 -12.27
CA GLN A 80 4.69 4.33 -11.97
C GLN A 80 3.96 3.25 -11.16
N ILE A 81 3.13 3.69 -10.21
CA ILE A 81 2.31 2.79 -9.41
C ILE A 81 0.83 3.04 -9.70
N LYS A 82 0.11 1.98 -10.05
CA LYS A 82 -1.37 1.98 -10.13
C LYS A 82 -1.92 1.26 -8.91
N ILE A 83 -2.85 1.91 -8.22
CA ILE A 83 -3.37 1.45 -6.94
C ILE A 83 -4.82 1.07 -7.09
N THR A 84 -5.16 -0.12 -6.62
CA THR A 84 -6.52 -0.62 -6.52
C THR A 84 -6.67 -1.45 -5.23
N SER A 85 -7.83 -2.05 -5.04
CA SER A 85 -8.09 -2.96 -3.92
C SER A 85 -8.89 -4.17 -4.38
N GLY A 86 -8.78 -5.28 -3.66
CA GLY A 86 -9.57 -6.48 -3.94
C GLY A 86 -11.06 -6.20 -4.07
N PRO A 87 -11.68 -5.44 -3.13
CA PRO A 87 -13.10 -5.06 -3.24
C PRO A 87 -13.47 -4.22 -4.47
N ALA A 88 -12.54 -3.46 -5.02
CA ALA A 88 -12.78 -2.61 -6.19
C ALA A 88 -12.74 -3.39 -7.51
N ILE A 89 -12.24 -4.62 -7.50
CA ILE A 89 -12.18 -5.50 -8.66
C ILE A 89 -13.31 -6.55 -8.54
N GLU A 90 -14.48 -6.20 -9.01
CA GLU A 90 -15.67 -7.04 -8.87
C GLU A 90 -15.76 -8.10 -9.99
N LYS A 91 -15.28 -7.78 -11.17
CA LYS A 91 -15.42 -8.59 -12.39
C LYS A 91 -14.08 -8.79 -13.09
N VAL A 92 -13.99 -9.85 -13.88
CA VAL A 92 -12.84 -10.11 -14.76
C VAL A 92 -12.53 -8.91 -15.67
N GLY A 93 -13.57 -8.23 -16.18
CA GLY A 93 -13.40 -7.04 -17.02
C GLY A 93 -12.73 -5.87 -16.30
N ASP A 94 -12.93 -5.71 -15.00
CA ASP A 94 -12.29 -4.64 -14.21
C ASP A 94 -10.78 -4.91 -14.13
N LEU A 95 -10.39 -6.16 -13.80
CA LEU A 95 -8.97 -6.57 -13.80
C LEU A 95 -8.35 -6.44 -15.19
N ALA A 96 -9.05 -6.91 -16.22
CA ALA A 96 -8.58 -6.81 -17.61
C ALA A 96 -8.31 -5.36 -18.00
N SER A 97 -9.23 -4.44 -17.68
CA SER A 97 -9.05 -3.01 -17.93
C SER A 97 -7.84 -2.44 -17.19
N ILE A 98 -7.61 -2.82 -15.95
CA ILE A 98 -6.44 -2.37 -15.19
C ILE A 98 -5.15 -2.87 -15.83
N LEU A 99 -5.06 -4.17 -16.13
CA LEU A 99 -3.85 -4.81 -16.66
C LEU A 99 -3.46 -4.31 -18.05
N THR A 100 -4.45 -4.15 -18.95
CA THR A 100 -4.21 -3.66 -20.33
C THR A 100 -3.83 -2.19 -20.38
N ASN A 101 -4.12 -1.42 -19.34
CA ASN A 101 -3.72 -0.01 -19.20
C ASN A 101 -2.38 0.17 -18.48
N LEU A 102 -1.65 -0.89 -18.12
CA LEU A 102 -0.29 -0.79 -17.60
C LEU A 102 0.70 -0.47 -18.71
N SER A 103 1.75 0.23 -18.36
CA SER A 103 2.94 0.40 -19.19
C SER A 103 4.03 -0.60 -18.77
N SER A 104 4.99 -0.86 -19.66
CA SER A 104 6.10 -1.74 -19.33
C SER A 104 6.87 -1.26 -18.11
N GLY A 105 6.97 -2.12 -17.11
CA GLY A 105 7.64 -1.86 -15.84
C GLY A 105 6.79 -1.19 -14.78
N ASP A 106 5.51 -0.88 -15.03
CA ASP A 106 4.61 -0.34 -14.02
C ASP A 106 4.44 -1.30 -12.83
N ILE A 107 4.13 -0.74 -11.69
CA ILE A 107 3.75 -1.48 -10.49
C ILE A 107 2.23 -1.42 -10.34
N LEU A 108 1.60 -2.58 -10.26
CA LEU A 108 0.20 -2.70 -9.83
C LEU A 108 0.17 -3.01 -8.34
N PHE A 109 -0.46 -2.15 -7.54
CA PHE A 109 -0.68 -2.40 -6.12
C PHE A 109 -2.15 -2.78 -5.88
N ILE A 110 -2.38 -3.96 -5.28
CA ILE A 110 -3.72 -4.43 -4.89
C ILE A 110 -3.78 -4.55 -3.36
N ASP A 111 -4.51 -3.65 -2.71
CA ASP A 111 -4.76 -3.76 -1.27
C ASP A 111 -5.89 -4.76 -0.99
N GLU A 112 -5.84 -5.42 0.16
CA GLU A 112 -6.79 -6.46 0.58
C GLU A 112 -7.06 -7.52 -0.49
N ILE A 113 -5.98 -8.04 -1.09
CA ILE A 113 -6.03 -9.00 -2.21
C ILE A 113 -6.83 -10.27 -1.89
N HIS A 114 -6.93 -10.66 -0.61
CA HIS A 114 -7.74 -11.80 -0.17
C HIS A 114 -9.25 -11.62 -0.42
N ARG A 115 -9.68 -10.42 -0.82
CA ARG A 115 -11.07 -10.12 -1.16
C ARG A 115 -11.37 -10.23 -2.64
N LEU A 116 -10.41 -10.58 -3.48
CA LEU A 116 -10.68 -10.93 -4.86
C LEU A 116 -11.62 -12.13 -4.93
N ASN A 117 -12.58 -12.09 -5.85
CA ASN A 117 -13.36 -13.28 -6.12
C ASN A 117 -12.54 -14.30 -6.91
N LYS A 118 -12.93 -15.58 -6.84
CA LYS A 118 -12.17 -16.68 -7.41
C LYS A 118 -11.97 -16.56 -8.93
N MET A 119 -12.96 -16.07 -9.65
CA MET A 119 -12.88 -15.90 -11.12
C MET A 119 -11.84 -14.85 -11.51
N VAL A 120 -11.76 -13.75 -10.75
CA VAL A 120 -10.75 -12.70 -10.96
C VAL A 120 -9.37 -13.22 -10.60
N GLU A 121 -9.27 -13.99 -9.52
CA GLU A 121 -8.01 -14.60 -9.08
C GLU A 121 -7.45 -15.57 -10.13
N GLU A 122 -8.31 -16.41 -10.74
CA GLU A 122 -7.91 -17.36 -11.79
C GLU A 122 -7.37 -16.67 -13.06
N ILE A 123 -7.89 -15.52 -13.41
CA ILE A 123 -7.37 -14.69 -14.52
C ILE A 123 -6.04 -14.01 -14.16
N LEU A 124 -5.82 -13.70 -12.90
CA LEU A 124 -4.59 -13.08 -12.44
C LEU A 124 -3.37 -14.04 -12.52
N TYR A 125 -3.60 -15.35 -12.43
CA TYR A 125 -2.51 -16.34 -12.48
C TYR A 125 -1.69 -16.28 -13.77
N PRO A 126 -2.25 -16.43 -14.97
CA PRO A 126 -1.49 -16.35 -16.21
C PRO A 126 -0.91 -14.95 -16.44
N ALA A 127 -1.57 -13.90 -15.96
CA ALA A 127 -1.03 -12.55 -16.02
C ALA A 127 0.27 -12.40 -15.23
N MET A 128 0.37 -13.04 -14.06
CA MET A 128 1.58 -13.01 -13.23
C MET A 128 2.70 -13.93 -13.75
N GLU A 129 2.35 -15.11 -14.29
CA GLU A 129 3.33 -16.12 -14.68
C GLU A 129 3.89 -15.91 -16.09
N SER A 130 2.99 -15.62 -17.03
CA SER A 130 3.29 -15.62 -18.46
C SER A 130 3.10 -14.25 -19.11
N GLY A 131 2.60 -13.24 -18.37
CA GLY A 131 2.32 -11.95 -18.94
C GLY A 131 1.18 -11.97 -19.97
N VAL A 132 0.21 -12.86 -19.80
CA VAL A 132 -0.91 -13.01 -20.72
C VAL A 132 -2.24 -12.91 -19.99
N LEU A 133 -3.24 -12.40 -20.69
CA LEU A 133 -4.61 -12.29 -20.19
C LEU A 133 -5.54 -13.08 -21.11
N ASP A 134 -6.17 -14.12 -20.57
CA ASP A 134 -7.14 -14.94 -21.30
C ASP A 134 -8.55 -14.40 -21.06
N ILE A 135 -9.20 -13.94 -22.13
CA ILE A 135 -10.56 -13.40 -22.12
C ILE A 135 -11.48 -14.33 -22.92
N ILE A 136 -12.54 -14.80 -22.27
CA ILE A 136 -13.57 -15.59 -22.95
C ILE A 136 -14.63 -14.63 -23.51
N ILE A 137 -14.80 -14.63 -24.84
CA ILE A 137 -15.81 -13.83 -25.54
C ILE A 137 -16.90 -14.77 -26.08
N GLY A 138 -18.15 -14.40 -25.82
CA GLY A 138 -19.31 -15.20 -26.21
C GLY A 138 -19.83 -16.11 -25.08
N LYS A 139 -20.84 -16.91 -25.41
CA LYS A 139 -21.47 -17.87 -24.48
C LYS A 139 -21.71 -19.21 -25.20
N GLY A 140 -21.67 -20.28 -24.41
CA GLY A 140 -21.95 -21.63 -24.91
C GLY A 140 -20.90 -22.16 -25.91
N PRO A 141 -21.25 -23.04 -26.85
CA PRO A 141 -20.31 -23.69 -27.77
C PRO A 141 -19.58 -22.73 -28.72
N SER A 142 -20.07 -21.50 -28.90
CA SER A 142 -19.46 -20.47 -29.73
C SER A 142 -18.49 -19.57 -28.97
N ALA A 143 -18.29 -19.79 -27.68
CA ALA A 143 -17.33 -19.02 -26.90
C ALA A 143 -15.91 -19.21 -27.43
N ARG A 144 -15.16 -18.12 -27.54
CA ARG A 144 -13.78 -18.14 -27.99
C ARG A 144 -12.91 -17.48 -26.90
N THR A 145 -11.76 -18.08 -26.64
CA THR A 145 -10.74 -17.48 -25.79
C THR A 145 -9.85 -16.60 -26.65
N ILE A 146 -9.71 -15.34 -26.28
CA ILE A 146 -8.74 -14.41 -26.83
C ILE A 146 -7.64 -14.24 -25.79
N GLN A 147 -6.41 -14.47 -26.19
CA GLN A 147 -5.22 -14.22 -25.37
C GLN A 147 -4.64 -12.86 -25.75
N LEU A 148 -4.44 -12.01 -24.75
CA LEU A 148 -3.81 -10.69 -24.90
C LEU A 148 -2.48 -10.71 -24.19
N ASP A 149 -1.42 -10.30 -24.88
CA ASP A 149 -0.12 -10.07 -24.27
C ASP A 149 -0.16 -8.80 -23.38
N LEU A 150 0.35 -8.92 -22.18
CA LEU A 150 0.45 -7.82 -21.22
C LEU A 150 1.87 -7.24 -21.22
N PRO A 151 2.01 -5.93 -21.05
CA PRO A 151 3.34 -5.37 -20.77
C PRO A 151 3.89 -5.96 -19.47
N PRO A 152 5.20 -6.22 -19.38
CA PRO A 152 5.81 -6.69 -18.15
C PRO A 152 5.52 -5.74 -16.99
N PHE A 153 5.03 -6.24 -15.86
CA PHE A 153 4.67 -5.46 -14.69
C PHE A 153 5.05 -6.18 -13.40
N THR A 154 5.13 -5.43 -12.30
CA THR A 154 5.29 -5.99 -10.95
C THR A 154 3.97 -5.89 -10.20
N LEU A 155 3.46 -7.01 -9.70
CA LEU A 155 2.36 -7.01 -8.76
C LEU A 155 2.91 -6.90 -7.33
N ILE A 156 2.50 -5.87 -6.60
CA ILE A 156 2.67 -5.77 -5.16
C ILE A 156 1.28 -5.90 -4.53
N ALA A 157 1.09 -6.91 -3.71
CA ALA A 157 -0.17 -7.13 -3.04
C ALA A 157 -0.07 -6.91 -1.53
N ALA A 158 -1.16 -6.48 -0.92
CA ALA A 158 -1.26 -6.37 0.52
C ALA A 158 -2.48 -7.11 1.06
N THR A 159 -2.35 -7.64 2.28
CA THR A 159 -3.48 -8.28 2.96
C THR A 159 -3.33 -8.21 4.48
N THR A 160 -4.46 -8.09 5.17
CA THR A 160 -4.52 -8.29 6.62
C THR A 160 -4.73 -9.75 7.01
N ARG A 161 -5.09 -10.62 6.04
CA ARG A 161 -5.50 -12.01 6.27
C ARG A 161 -4.84 -12.96 5.25
N VAL A 162 -3.55 -13.22 5.43
CA VAL A 162 -2.77 -14.07 4.50
C VAL A 162 -3.33 -15.50 4.37
N ALA A 163 -3.97 -16.02 5.42
CA ALA A 163 -4.60 -17.35 5.37
C ALA A 163 -5.80 -17.43 4.40
N LEU A 164 -6.40 -16.30 4.03
CA LEU A 164 -7.48 -16.23 3.06
C LEU A 164 -6.99 -16.05 1.60
N VAL A 165 -5.70 -15.79 1.40
CA VAL A 165 -5.09 -15.80 0.06
C VAL A 165 -4.89 -17.25 -0.34
N SER A 166 -5.41 -17.63 -1.50
CA SER A 166 -5.31 -19.01 -1.97
C SER A 166 -3.85 -19.46 -2.11
N ALA A 167 -3.59 -20.74 -1.92
CA ALA A 167 -2.25 -21.28 -2.08
C ALA A 167 -1.69 -21.08 -3.51
N PRO A 168 -2.48 -21.27 -4.59
CA PRO A 168 -2.04 -20.96 -5.94
C PRO A 168 -1.65 -19.50 -6.16
N LEU A 169 -2.42 -18.54 -5.63
CA LEU A 169 -2.05 -17.12 -5.73
C LEU A 169 -0.79 -16.82 -4.92
N ARG A 170 -0.72 -17.33 -3.70
CA ARG A 170 0.42 -17.07 -2.81
C ARG A 170 1.75 -17.58 -3.37
N SER A 171 1.76 -18.74 -4.04
CA SER A 171 2.97 -19.31 -4.64
C SER A 171 3.51 -18.50 -5.82
N ARG A 172 2.73 -17.58 -6.38
CA ARG A 172 3.12 -16.72 -7.51
C ARG A 172 3.85 -15.44 -7.10
N PHE A 173 3.92 -15.17 -5.81
CA PHE A 173 4.73 -14.07 -5.29
C PHE A 173 6.19 -14.52 -5.14
N SER A 174 6.87 -14.67 -6.28
CA SER A 174 8.25 -15.17 -6.38
C SER A 174 9.28 -14.26 -5.70
N GLY A 175 9.03 -12.95 -5.65
CA GLY A 175 9.87 -11.99 -4.94
C GLY A 175 9.74 -12.05 -3.42
N GLY A 176 8.74 -12.76 -2.90
CA GLY A 176 8.60 -13.04 -1.49
C GLY A 176 7.26 -12.66 -0.88
N VAL A 177 7.00 -13.29 0.27
CA VAL A 177 5.82 -13.07 1.11
C VAL A 177 6.30 -12.57 2.47
N PHE A 178 6.12 -11.29 2.73
CA PHE A 178 6.71 -10.60 3.88
C PHE A 178 5.66 -10.25 4.93
N ARG A 179 5.93 -10.64 6.17
CA ARG A 179 5.11 -10.28 7.32
C ARG A 179 5.62 -8.98 7.93
N LEU A 180 4.73 -7.97 8.00
CA LEU A 180 5.01 -6.76 8.77
C LEU A 180 4.70 -7.01 10.25
N GLU A 181 5.64 -6.63 11.09
CA GLU A 181 5.56 -6.76 12.54
C GLU A 181 5.07 -5.45 13.19
N PHE A 182 4.56 -5.55 14.41
CA PHE A 182 4.28 -4.36 15.21
C PHE A 182 5.58 -3.62 15.51
N TYR A 183 5.47 -2.30 15.56
CA TYR A 183 6.60 -1.43 15.85
C TYR A 183 6.88 -1.39 17.36
N SER A 184 8.11 -1.18 17.74
CA SER A 184 8.48 -0.87 19.12
C SER A 184 8.09 0.58 19.48
N ASP A 185 7.98 0.87 20.77
CA ASP A 185 7.72 2.26 21.25
C ASP A 185 8.80 3.23 20.76
N GLN A 186 10.05 2.79 20.68
CA GLN A 186 11.16 3.59 20.18
C GLN A 186 11.02 3.92 18.69
N GLU A 187 10.62 2.96 17.86
CA GLU A 187 10.38 3.17 16.44
C GLU A 187 9.18 4.09 16.21
N ILE A 188 8.10 3.89 16.97
CA ILE A 188 6.95 4.80 16.92
C ILE A 188 7.34 6.21 17.34
N GLY A 189 8.14 6.35 18.40
CA GLY A 189 8.67 7.65 18.83
C GLY A 189 9.40 8.37 17.69
N LYS A 190 10.29 7.68 16.99
CA LYS A 190 11.00 8.24 15.83
C LYS A 190 10.04 8.63 14.69
N ILE A 191 8.99 7.83 14.45
CA ILE A 191 7.96 8.14 13.43
C ILE A 191 7.19 9.39 13.83
N VAL A 192 6.76 9.53 15.09
CA VAL A 192 6.06 10.70 15.60
C VAL A 192 6.94 11.93 15.51
N GLU A 193 8.22 11.85 15.92
CA GLU A 193 9.19 12.93 15.82
C GLU A 193 9.38 13.41 14.38
N ARG A 194 9.55 12.48 13.42
CA ARG A 194 9.63 12.82 12.01
C ARG A 194 8.34 13.49 11.52
N SER A 195 7.20 12.94 11.87
CA SER A 195 5.90 13.46 11.46
C SER A 195 5.62 14.84 12.05
N SER A 196 6.02 15.11 13.30
CA SER A 196 5.87 16.42 13.94
C SER A 196 6.69 17.49 13.22
N LYS A 197 7.93 17.15 12.81
CA LYS A 197 8.78 18.05 12.03
C LYS A 197 8.15 18.41 10.68
N LEU A 198 7.58 17.43 9.99
CA LEU A 198 6.89 17.65 8.70
C LEU A 198 5.63 18.50 8.87
N LEU A 199 4.90 18.31 9.95
CA LEU A 199 3.70 19.08 10.28
C LEU A 199 4.02 20.46 10.91
N LYS A 200 5.32 20.77 11.13
CA LYS A 200 5.80 21.98 11.83
C LYS A 200 5.14 22.16 13.20
N THR A 201 4.99 21.06 13.92
CA THR A 201 4.33 21.00 15.22
C THR A 201 5.38 20.71 16.29
N GLU A 202 5.53 21.60 17.26
CA GLU A 202 6.44 21.40 18.38
C GLU A 202 5.79 20.46 19.41
N LEU A 203 6.49 19.38 19.73
CA LEU A 203 6.13 18.41 20.75
C LEU A 203 7.21 18.38 21.82
N ASP A 204 6.82 18.36 23.08
CA ASP A 204 7.76 18.02 24.12
C ASP A 204 8.00 16.48 24.19
N ALA A 205 9.02 16.09 24.93
CA ALA A 205 9.42 14.70 25.03
C ALA A 205 8.35 13.82 25.74
N GLU A 206 7.56 14.40 26.65
CA GLU A 206 6.52 13.68 27.37
C GLU A 206 5.30 13.43 26.47
N ALA A 207 4.87 14.43 25.71
CA ALA A 207 3.79 14.31 24.75
C ALA A 207 4.15 13.29 23.65
N LEU A 208 5.40 13.34 23.14
CA LEU A 208 5.89 12.35 22.17
C LEU A 208 5.80 10.93 22.72
N HIS A 209 6.27 10.73 23.97
CA HIS A 209 6.22 9.42 24.64
C HIS A 209 4.79 8.92 24.83
N GLU A 210 3.87 9.78 25.25
CA GLU A 210 2.46 9.42 25.43
C GLU A 210 1.79 9.04 24.11
N ILE A 211 2.03 9.78 23.02
CA ILE A 211 1.52 9.44 21.69
C ILE A 211 2.07 8.06 21.26
N ALA A 212 3.36 7.83 21.40
CA ALA A 212 4.00 6.56 21.04
C ALA A 212 3.37 5.39 21.82
N LYS A 213 3.28 5.49 23.12
CA LYS A 213 2.71 4.49 24.02
C LYS A 213 1.25 4.15 23.70
N ARG A 214 0.44 5.14 23.31
CA ARG A 214 -1.00 4.95 23.02
C ARG A 214 -1.29 4.53 21.59
N SER A 215 -0.29 4.53 20.71
CA SER A 215 -0.43 4.27 19.26
C SER A 215 -0.75 2.81 18.90
N ARG A 216 -0.81 1.91 19.88
CA ARG A 216 -1.00 0.47 19.67
C ARG A 216 0.04 -0.11 18.70
N PHE A 217 1.27 0.38 18.78
CA PHE A 217 2.41 -0.07 17.98
C PHE A 217 2.22 0.04 16.46
N THR A 218 1.37 0.99 16.02
CA THR A 218 1.10 1.20 14.60
C THR A 218 1.32 2.65 14.17
N PRO A 219 2.08 2.89 13.08
CA PRO A 219 2.32 4.24 12.56
C PRO A 219 1.06 5.03 12.22
N ARG A 220 0.03 4.35 11.68
CA ARG A 220 -1.25 5.00 11.35
C ARG A 220 -1.91 5.61 12.58
N THR A 221 -1.98 4.86 13.68
CA THR A 221 -2.60 5.36 14.92
C THR A 221 -1.77 6.48 15.54
N ALA A 222 -0.43 6.36 15.50
CA ALA A 222 0.46 7.40 16.00
C ALA A 222 0.29 8.72 15.25
N ASN A 223 0.29 8.68 13.92
CA ASN A 223 0.05 9.86 13.09
C ASN A 223 -1.36 10.43 13.28
N TYR A 224 -2.36 9.57 13.47
CA TYR A 224 -3.73 10.01 13.79
C TYR A 224 -3.76 10.81 15.09
N PHE A 225 -3.15 10.31 16.18
CA PHE A 225 -3.09 11.02 17.44
C PHE A 225 -2.32 12.34 17.32
N LEU A 226 -1.16 12.32 16.68
CA LEU A 226 -0.40 13.54 16.43
C LEU A 226 -1.22 14.62 15.75
N LYS A 227 -1.98 14.25 14.70
CA LYS A 227 -2.88 15.18 13.99
C LYS A 227 -3.96 15.73 14.91
N ARG A 228 -4.62 14.89 15.72
CA ARG A 228 -5.68 15.33 16.65
C ARG A 228 -5.15 16.22 17.75
N CYS A 229 -3.99 15.90 18.32
CA CYS A 229 -3.35 16.77 19.30
C CYS A 229 -3.00 18.13 18.68
N ARG A 230 -2.43 18.15 17.46
CA ARG A 230 -2.16 19.41 16.74
C ARG A 230 -3.44 20.23 16.55
N ASP A 231 -4.50 19.62 16.02
CA ASP A 231 -5.78 20.30 15.79
C ASP A 231 -6.33 20.92 17.09
N TYR A 232 -6.23 20.19 18.21
CA TYR A 232 -6.63 20.68 19.52
C TYR A 232 -5.77 21.84 20.00
N ALA A 233 -4.45 21.74 19.86
CA ALA A 233 -3.52 22.79 20.26
C ALA A 233 -3.72 24.08 19.46
N GLU A 234 -3.96 23.97 18.14
CA GLU A 234 -4.25 25.10 17.27
C GLU A 234 -5.57 25.81 17.68
N VAL A 235 -6.62 25.07 17.94
CA VAL A 235 -7.94 25.64 18.34
C VAL A 235 -7.87 26.34 19.70
N HIS A 236 -7.10 25.78 20.63
CA HIS A 236 -7.02 26.29 22.00
C HIS A 236 -5.79 27.19 22.27
N ASN A 237 -4.97 27.46 21.23
CA ASN A 237 -3.72 28.21 21.36
C ASN A 237 -2.80 27.68 22.49
N LYS A 238 -2.70 26.34 22.57
CA LYS A 238 -1.88 25.62 23.55
C LYS A 238 -0.63 25.04 22.89
N LYS A 239 0.41 24.79 23.70
CA LYS A 239 1.53 23.93 23.28
C LYS A 239 1.12 22.46 23.42
N LEU A 240 1.72 21.60 22.59
CA LEU A 240 1.54 20.15 22.73
C LEU A 240 2.45 19.64 23.85
N ASP A 241 1.87 19.50 25.01
CA ASP A 241 2.43 18.89 26.21
C ASP A 241 1.63 17.62 26.58
N ARG A 242 2.01 17.00 27.66
CA ARG A 242 1.37 15.77 28.16
C ARG A 242 -0.12 15.94 28.50
N GLU A 243 -0.55 17.13 28.86
CA GLU A 243 -1.92 17.43 29.27
C GLU A 243 -2.85 17.74 28.08
N THR A 244 -2.29 18.06 26.93
CA THR A 244 -2.97 18.34 25.67
C THR A 244 -3.33 17.06 24.93
#